data_2ce90ccf02d2f6e4061a13c1ce124dc2
#
_entry.id   2ce90ccf02d2f6e4061a13c1ce124dc2
#
_cell.length_a   1.000
_cell.length_b   1.000
_cell.length_c   1.000
_cell.angle_alpha   90.00
_cell.angle_beta   90.00
_cell.angle_gamma   90.00
#
_symmetry.space_group_name_H-M   'P 1'
#
loop_
_entity.id
_entity.type
_entity.pdbx_description
1 polymer ?
#
loop_
_entity_poly.entity_id
_entity_poly.type
_entity_poly.pdbx_seq_one_letter_code
_entity_poly.pdbx_strand_id
1 'polypeptide(L)'
;MDLSEIIGIAWNGVTSNKLRSILTMLGVIIGVAAVIMVISVSAGTEAAIAAQIQGLGTNLLFVSQNFAAGGPRTPTNETQNGLFYPDAAAIEQIPGITGVETERNSSQTIKFGGTTVTSVSVVGTTAAFPTVRSSPIGEGRFFVQSDLDQKATVAVLGSTLAQNLFGSTDPIDQKVIVGNFQMTVVGVLAPRGVVGGTDYDARIYLPITTVFQRYTPSEFARVIGDRINTIVVQVADQSQMDETVLQIELLLAQRHKLTVDTLPFTVRTQSDVITTQTATTSAFGTLLAAVAAVSLVVGGIGIMNIMLVSVTERTREIGVRQAIGATPNDIRFQFLAEALMLSLTGGLIGVLIGVGGSLIFNATSIAATVIVPSSILLAFASAAAVGIFFGYYPANTAAQLDPIDALHYE
;
A
#
# COMPACT_ATOMS: atom_id res chain seq x y z
N MET A 1 -16.05 -32.18 37.76
CA MET A 1 -16.43 -32.47 36.35
C MET A 1 -15.18 -32.68 35.53
N ASP A 2 -15.14 -33.73 34.71
CA ASP A 2 -14.01 -33.96 33.81
C ASP A 2 -14.03 -32.97 32.64
N LEU A 3 -12.84 -32.56 32.18
CA LEU A 3 -12.70 -31.57 31.09
C LEU A 3 -13.41 -32.04 29.80
N SER A 4 -13.44 -33.34 29.55
CA SER A 4 -14.15 -33.96 28.41
C SER A 4 -15.67 -33.83 28.49
N GLU A 5 -16.25 -33.87 29.69
CA GLU A 5 -17.68 -33.66 29.92
C GLU A 5 -18.08 -32.19 29.66
N ILE A 6 -17.25 -31.26 30.15
CA ILE A 6 -17.47 -29.81 29.94
C ILE A 6 -17.46 -29.50 28.46
N ILE A 7 -16.50 -30.03 27.68
CA ILE A 7 -16.42 -29.83 26.24
C ILE A 7 -17.64 -30.40 25.52
N GLY A 8 -18.10 -31.61 25.93
CA GLY A 8 -19.28 -32.28 25.35
C GLY A 8 -20.58 -31.45 25.57
N ILE A 9 -20.77 -30.94 26.79
CA ILE A 9 -21.93 -30.12 27.14
C ILE A 9 -21.90 -28.79 26.37
N ALA A 10 -20.75 -28.13 26.30
CA ALA A 10 -20.58 -26.88 25.57
C ALA A 10 -20.84 -27.07 24.06
N TRP A 11 -20.38 -28.18 23.45
CA TRP A 11 -20.64 -28.52 22.06
C TRP A 11 -22.15 -28.74 21.78
N ASN A 12 -22.84 -29.44 22.66
CA ASN A 12 -24.28 -29.62 22.55
C ASN A 12 -25.06 -28.30 22.70
N GLY A 13 -24.59 -27.39 23.56
CA GLY A 13 -25.17 -26.04 23.70
C GLY A 13 -25.07 -25.23 22.41
N VAL A 14 -23.93 -25.29 21.73
CA VAL A 14 -23.70 -24.58 20.43
C VAL A 14 -24.56 -25.18 19.30
N THR A 15 -24.79 -26.50 19.30
CA THR A 15 -25.50 -27.19 18.22
C THR A 15 -27.02 -27.20 18.38
N SER A 16 -27.55 -26.95 19.58
CA SER A 16 -29.00 -26.98 19.87
C SER A 16 -29.75 -25.80 19.22
N ASN A 17 -29.12 -24.62 19.10
CA ASN A 17 -29.71 -23.40 18.51
C ASN A 17 -28.83 -22.81 17.41
N LYS A 18 -28.71 -23.52 16.27
CA LYS A 18 -27.76 -23.20 15.18
C LYS A 18 -27.85 -21.77 14.66
N LEU A 19 -29.08 -21.24 14.47
CA LEU A 19 -29.27 -19.89 13.92
C LEU A 19 -28.73 -18.82 14.88
N ARG A 20 -28.97 -18.99 16.18
CA ARG A 20 -28.50 -18.09 17.25
C ARG A 20 -26.98 -18.12 17.34
N SER A 21 -26.39 -19.32 17.35
CA SER A 21 -24.94 -19.53 17.40
C SER A 21 -24.23 -18.95 16.18
N ILE A 22 -24.77 -19.11 14.97
CA ILE A 22 -24.21 -18.52 13.74
C ILE A 22 -24.24 -16.98 13.80
N LEU A 23 -25.36 -16.39 14.22
CA LEU A 23 -25.47 -14.93 14.29
C LEU A 23 -24.49 -14.31 15.30
N THR A 24 -24.24 -14.98 16.43
CA THR A 24 -23.26 -14.51 17.41
C THR A 24 -21.82 -14.68 16.96
N MET A 25 -21.51 -15.84 16.41
CA MET A 25 -20.18 -16.10 15.87
C MET A 25 -19.83 -15.15 14.71
N LEU A 26 -20.85 -14.63 13.97
CA LEU A 26 -20.65 -13.77 12.80
C LEU A 26 -19.78 -12.55 13.12
N GLY A 27 -20.04 -11.87 14.26
CA GLY A 27 -19.24 -10.72 14.69
C GLY A 27 -17.78 -11.10 14.96
N VAL A 28 -17.54 -12.24 15.61
CA VAL A 28 -16.18 -12.74 15.87
C VAL A 28 -15.52 -13.19 14.57
N ILE A 29 -16.25 -13.90 13.70
CA ILE A 29 -15.75 -14.35 12.39
C ILE A 29 -15.28 -13.16 11.56
N ILE A 30 -16.13 -12.13 11.42
CA ILE A 30 -15.80 -10.92 10.65
C ILE A 30 -14.62 -10.18 11.27
N GLY A 31 -14.59 -10.02 12.60
CA GLY A 31 -13.51 -9.34 13.30
C GLY A 31 -12.16 -10.05 13.10
N VAL A 32 -12.10 -11.35 13.31
CA VAL A 32 -10.89 -12.18 13.13
C VAL A 32 -10.44 -12.18 11.68
N ALA A 33 -11.36 -12.41 10.73
CA ALA A 33 -11.03 -12.39 9.30
C ALA A 33 -10.50 -11.02 8.86
N ALA A 34 -11.11 -9.93 9.32
CA ALA A 34 -10.66 -8.57 9.02
C ALA A 34 -9.24 -8.30 9.56
N VAL A 35 -8.93 -8.68 10.80
CA VAL A 35 -7.58 -8.53 11.38
C VAL A 35 -6.54 -9.24 10.51
N ILE A 36 -6.79 -10.49 10.13
CA ILE A 36 -5.84 -11.26 9.31
C ILE A 36 -5.67 -10.65 7.93
N MET A 37 -6.76 -10.27 7.26
CA MET A 37 -6.70 -9.65 5.93
C MET A 37 -5.96 -8.32 5.96
N VAL A 38 -6.24 -7.45 6.94
CA VAL A 38 -5.57 -6.14 7.08
C VAL A 38 -4.06 -6.31 7.25
N ILE A 39 -3.63 -7.18 8.18
CA ILE A 39 -2.20 -7.42 8.43
C ILE A 39 -1.54 -8.05 7.19
N SER A 40 -2.21 -9.00 6.52
CA SER A 40 -1.68 -9.66 5.31
C SER A 40 -1.54 -8.69 4.14
N VAL A 41 -2.50 -7.78 3.93
CA VAL A 41 -2.42 -6.72 2.89
C VAL A 41 -1.32 -5.72 3.23
N SER A 42 -1.21 -5.28 4.49
CA SER A 42 -0.15 -4.36 4.91
C SER A 42 1.23 -4.96 4.67
N ALA A 43 1.47 -6.19 5.14
CA ALA A 43 2.74 -6.87 4.94
C ALA A 43 3.04 -7.15 3.46
N GLY A 44 2.02 -7.51 2.67
CA GLY A 44 2.14 -7.70 1.24
C GLY A 44 2.50 -6.42 0.50
N THR A 45 1.87 -5.31 0.87
CA THR A 45 2.18 -3.99 0.33
C THR A 45 3.60 -3.55 0.65
N GLU A 46 4.05 -3.75 1.90
CA GLU A 46 5.44 -3.47 2.31
C GLU A 46 6.45 -4.30 1.50
N ALA A 47 6.20 -5.60 1.34
CA ALA A 47 7.05 -6.49 0.56
C ALA A 47 7.08 -6.08 -0.93
N ALA A 48 5.93 -5.71 -1.51
CA ALA A 48 5.83 -5.24 -2.89
C ALA A 48 6.60 -3.92 -3.09
N ILE A 49 6.46 -2.96 -2.17
CA ILE A 49 7.20 -1.70 -2.19
C ILE A 49 8.71 -1.96 -2.11
N ALA A 50 9.15 -2.81 -1.18
CA ALA A 50 10.56 -3.15 -1.04
C ALA A 50 11.13 -3.80 -2.32
N ALA A 51 10.40 -4.75 -2.91
CA ALA A 51 10.80 -5.38 -4.17
C ALA A 51 10.84 -4.40 -5.33
N GLN A 52 9.85 -3.51 -5.45
CA GLN A 52 9.80 -2.49 -6.48
C GLN A 52 10.98 -1.50 -6.37
N ILE A 53 11.35 -1.12 -5.16
CA ILE A 53 12.43 -0.17 -4.95
C ILE A 53 13.79 -0.78 -5.24
N GLN A 54 13.99 -2.06 -4.92
CA GLN A 54 15.20 -2.78 -5.34
C GLN A 54 15.35 -2.80 -6.87
N GLY A 55 14.25 -2.78 -7.62
CA GLY A 55 14.24 -2.68 -9.07
C GLY A 55 14.54 -1.30 -9.65
N LEU A 56 14.51 -0.21 -8.85
CA LEU A 56 14.73 1.16 -9.37
C LEU A 56 16.21 1.48 -9.67
N GLY A 57 17.16 0.68 -9.22
CA GLY A 57 18.59 0.95 -9.17
C GLY A 57 19.05 1.15 -7.73
N THR A 58 20.34 1.18 -7.52
CA THR A 58 20.95 1.35 -6.20
C THR A 58 21.40 2.79 -5.98
N ASN A 59 21.31 3.26 -4.73
CA ASN A 59 21.87 4.54 -4.29
C ASN A 59 21.29 5.76 -5.03
N LEU A 60 19.93 5.81 -5.20
CA LEU A 60 19.28 6.93 -5.86
C LEU A 60 18.81 7.99 -4.88
N LEU A 61 19.04 9.25 -5.27
CA LEU A 61 18.48 10.45 -4.66
C LEU A 61 17.46 11.07 -5.62
N PHE A 62 16.34 11.49 -5.09
CA PHE A 62 15.26 12.14 -5.83
C PHE A 62 15.14 13.59 -5.40
N VAL A 63 15.46 14.51 -6.29
CA VAL A 63 15.27 15.95 -6.10
C VAL A 63 13.96 16.33 -6.78
N SER A 64 12.97 16.71 -6.01
CA SER A 64 11.64 17.06 -6.53
C SER A 64 11.12 18.36 -5.92
N GLN A 65 10.22 19.02 -6.66
CA GLN A 65 9.58 20.22 -6.15
C GLN A 65 8.61 19.90 -5.02
N ASN A 66 8.75 20.63 -3.91
CA ASN A 66 7.85 20.49 -2.77
C ASN A 66 6.61 21.38 -2.94
N PHE A 67 5.49 20.78 -3.34
CA PHE A 67 4.23 21.50 -3.46
C PHE A 67 3.57 21.83 -2.10
N ALA A 68 4.00 21.17 -1.02
CA ALA A 68 3.45 21.36 0.32
C ALA A 68 4.06 22.53 1.10
N ALA A 69 5.21 23.03 0.68
CA ALA A 69 5.81 24.24 1.22
C ALA A 69 5.08 25.47 0.68
N GLY A 70 3.75 25.54 0.89
CA GLY A 70 2.88 26.62 0.48
C GLY A 70 3.11 27.89 1.28
N GLY A 71 4.25 28.53 1.07
CA GLY A 71 4.36 29.96 1.31
C GLY A 71 3.46 30.73 0.33
N PRO A 72 2.99 31.93 0.67
CA PRO A 72 2.18 32.73 -0.24
C PRO A 72 2.94 32.91 -1.56
N ARG A 73 2.34 32.38 -2.64
CA ARG A 73 2.83 32.60 -4.02
C ARG A 73 2.77 34.07 -4.32
N THR A 74 3.83 34.79 -4.02
CA THR A 74 3.99 36.16 -4.53
C THR A 74 4.35 36.07 -6.01
N PRO A 75 3.63 36.72 -6.91
CA PRO A 75 3.85 36.63 -8.36
C PRO A 75 5.25 37.07 -8.84
N THR A 76 6.03 37.68 -7.95
CA THR A 76 7.35 38.25 -8.26
C THR A 76 8.51 37.28 -8.30
N ASN A 77 8.35 36.00 -7.86
CA ASN A 77 9.46 35.03 -7.71
C ASN A 77 9.22 33.68 -8.42
N GLU A 78 8.44 33.63 -9.47
CA GLU A 78 8.20 32.37 -10.21
C GLU A 78 9.48 31.77 -10.80
N THR A 79 10.48 32.58 -11.13
CA THR A 79 11.78 32.16 -11.63
C THR A 79 12.68 31.55 -10.53
N GLN A 80 12.41 31.79 -9.26
CA GLN A 80 13.20 31.24 -8.14
C GLN A 80 12.62 29.92 -7.58
N ASN A 81 11.34 29.65 -7.85
CA ASN A 81 10.61 28.52 -7.24
C ASN A 81 10.53 27.27 -8.13
N GLY A 82 11.29 27.16 -9.20
CA GLY A 82 11.29 26.00 -10.11
C GLY A 82 12.62 25.27 -10.12
N LEU A 83 12.58 23.98 -10.35
CA LEU A 83 13.75 23.17 -10.64
C LEU A 83 14.02 23.28 -12.16
N PHE A 84 15.25 23.57 -12.56
CA PHE A 84 15.61 23.84 -13.96
C PHE A 84 16.63 22.82 -14.47
N TYR A 85 16.60 22.57 -15.77
CA TYR A 85 17.55 21.65 -16.43
C TYR A 85 19.04 21.97 -16.15
N PRO A 86 19.50 23.27 -16.14
CA PRO A 86 20.87 23.59 -15.76
C PRO A 86 21.25 23.23 -14.32
N ASP A 87 20.30 23.01 -13.42
CA ASP A 87 20.60 22.56 -12.06
C ASP A 87 21.12 21.12 -12.04
N ALA A 88 20.62 20.27 -12.94
CA ALA A 88 21.11 18.91 -13.09
C ALA A 88 22.58 18.87 -13.52
N ALA A 89 22.98 19.72 -14.47
CA ALA A 89 24.37 19.81 -14.91
C ALA A 89 25.31 20.30 -13.79
N ALA A 90 24.80 21.14 -12.88
CA ALA A 90 25.59 21.58 -11.73
C ALA A 90 25.70 20.48 -10.66
N ILE A 91 24.64 19.71 -10.45
CA ILE A 91 24.62 18.54 -9.54
C ILE A 91 25.58 17.46 -10.02
N GLU A 92 25.65 17.21 -11.33
CA GLU A 92 26.54 16.21 -11.92
C GLU A 92 28.05 16.44 -11.59
N GLN A 93 28.42 17.68 -11.26
CA GLN A 93 29.82 18.03 -10.90
C GLN A 93 30.14 17.76 -9.43
N ILE A 94 29.20 17.33 -8.61
CA ILE A 94 29.44 16.98 -7.20
C ILE A 94 30.24 15.66 -7.14
N PRO A 95 31.35 15.61 -6.38
CA PRO A 95 32.12 14.38 -6.21
C PRO A 95 31.27 13.23 -5.66
N GLY A 96 31.45 12.02 -6.19
CA GLY A 96 30.71 10.83 -5.75
C GLY A 96 29.40 10.58 -6.52
N ILE A 97 28.99 11.48 -7.42
CA ILE A 97 27.87 11.28 -8.32
C ILE A 97 28.33 10.51 -9.57
N THR A 98 27.65 9.43 -9.90
CA THR A 98 27.94 8.55 -11.05
C THR A 98 27.02 8.74 -12.23
N GLY A 99 25.85 9.36 -12.00
CA GLY A 99 24.89 9.66 -13.06
C GLY A 99 23.80 10.61 -12.61
N VAL A 100 23.35 11.45 -13.50
CA VAL A 100 22.24 12.39 -13.28
C VAL A 100 21.23 12.26 -14.42
N GLU A 101 19.98 12.07 -14.07
CA GLU A 101 18.86 11.99 -14.99
C GLU A 101 17.82 13.03 -14.61
N THR A 102 17.16 13.61 -15.59
CA THR A 102 16.09 14.61 -15.39
C THR A 102 14.81 14.15 -16.02
N GLU A 103 13.70 14.42 -15.35
CA GLU A 103 12.36 14.13 -15.88
C GLU A 103 11.49 15.38 -15.98
N ARG A 104 10.85 15.52 -17.14
CA ARG A 104 9.72 16.40 -17.32
C ARG A 104 8.54 15.61 -17.84
N ASN A 105 7.49 15.56 -17.05
CA ASN A 105 6.30 14.80 -17.36
C ASN A 105 5.21 15.69 -17.97
N SER A 106 4.54 15.17 -19.01
CA SER A 106 3.33 15.75 -19.60
C SER A 106 2.39 14.60 -20.03
N SER A 107 1.12 14.89 -20.24
CA SER A 107 0.16 13.90 -20.71
C SER A 107 -0.25 14.26 -22.14
N GLN A 108 -0.18 13.29 -23.08
CA GLN A 108 -0.51 13.47 -24.48
C GLN A 108 -1.33 12.30 -25.01
N THR A 109 -2.00 12.55 -26.13
CA THR A 109 -2.63 11.48 -26.91
C THR A 109 -1.62 10.97 -27.95
N ILE A 110 -1.47 9.66 -28.07
CA ILE A 110 -0.58 9.02 -29.05
C ILE A 110 -1.41 8.32 -30.10
N LYS A 111 -1.01 8.50 -31.37
CA LYS A 111 -1.70 7.91 -32.52
C LYS A 111 -0.71 7.19 -33.44
N PHE A 112 -1.10 5.99 -33.87
CA PHE A 112 -0.41 5.23 -34.92
C PHE A 112 -1.44 4.54 -35.80
N GLY A 113 -1.41 4.83 -37.09
CA GLY A 113 -2.42 4.30 -38.03
C GLY A 113 -3.85 4.66 -37.57
N GLY A 114 -4.67 3.64 -37.36
CA GLY A 114 -6.04 3.78 -36.82
C GLY A 114 -6.16 3.70 -35.31
N THR A 115 -5.07 3.41 -34.61
CA THR A 115 -5.04 3.23 -33.12
C THR A 115 -4.76 4.55 -32.41
N THR A 116 -5.54 4.84 -31.40
CA THR A 116 -5.36 6.05 -30.55
C THR A 116 -5.36 5.64 -29.10
N VAL A 117 -4.32 6.05 -28.37
CA VAL A 117 -4.19 5.90 -26.91
C VAL A 117 -4.17 7.27 -26.29
N THR A 118 -5.13 7.55 -25.41
CA THR A 118 -5.30 8.86 -24.75
C THR A 118 -4.62 8.88 -23.39
N SER A 119 -4.27 10.07 -22.93
CA SER A 119 -3.70 10.29 -21.58
C SER A 119 -2.41 9.51 -21.30
N VAL A 120 -1.58 9.30 -22.33
CA VAL A 120 -0.28 8.65 -22.18
C VAL A 120 0.70 9.62 -21.52
N SER A 121 1.43 9.15 -20.51
CA SER A 121 2.51 9.92 -19.89
C SER A 121 3.70 10.03 -20.83
N VAL A 122 4.00 11.24 -21.25
CA VAL A 122 5.20 11.61 -22.02
C VAL A 122 6.26 12.06 -21.05
N VAL A 123 7.36 11.36 -21.00
CA VAL A 123 8.51 11.64 -20.14
C VAL A 123 9.64 12.21 -20.99
N GLY A 124 9.89 13.51 -20.83
CA GLY A 124 11.11 14.13 -21.36
C GLY A 124 12.27 13.80 -20.44
N THR A 125 13.31 13.12 -20.93
CA THR A 125 14.43 12.67 -20.10
C THR A 125 15.77 12.79 -20.83
N THR A 126 16.86 12.45 -20.14
CA THR A 126 18.24 12.49 -20.65
C THR A 126 18.72 11.12 -21.10
N ALA A 127 19.86 11.08 -21.82
CA ALA A 127 20.47 9.85 -22.27
C ALA A 127 20.93 8.92 -21.13
N ALA A 128 21.09 9.45 -19.92
CA ALA A 128 21.48 8.69 -18.73
C ALA A 128 20.32 7.85 -18.12
N PHE A 129 19.08 8.04 -18.57
CA PHE A 129 17.90 7.37 -18.00
C PHE A 129 18.06 5.84 -17.90
N PRO A 130 18.47 5.08 -18.94
CA PRO A 130 18.55 3.63 -18.86
C PRO A 130 19.53 3.16 -17.78
N THR A 131 20.64 3.87 -17.62
CA THR A 131 21.71 3.52 -16.65
C THR A 131 21.28 3.89 -15.24
N VAL A 132 20.86 5.14 -15.01
CA VAL A 132 20.46 5.64 -13.69
C VAL A 132 19.23 4.90 -13.16
N ARG A 133 18.26 4.63 -14.01
CA ARG A 133 17.01 3.97 -13.64
C ARG A 133 17.04 2.44 -13.77
N SER A 134 18.16 1.85 -14.15
CA SER A 134 18.28 0.40 -14.40
C SER A 134 17.13 -0.10 -15.31
N SER A 135 16.87 0.62 -16.40
CA SER A 135 15.80 0.34 -17.36
C SER A 135 16.41 -0.12 -18.68
N PRO A 136 16.65 -1.43 -18.84
CA PRO A 136 17.28 -1.97 -20.04
C PRO A 136 16.38 -1.80 -21.28
N ILE A 137 17.02 -1.75 -22.44
CA ILE A 137 16.36 -1.68 -23.73
C ILE A 137 16.03 -3.11 -24.15
N GLY A 138 14.76 -3.32 -24.55
CA GLY A 138 14.30 -4.60 -25.10
C GLY A 138 14.60 -4.73 -26.58
N GLU A 139 14.25 -3.68 -27.36
CA GLU A 139 14.43 -3.66 -28.82
C GLU A 139 14.93 -2.28 -29.27
N GLY A 140 15.76 -2.24 -30.30
CA GLY A 140 16.31 -1.01 -30.85
C GLY A 140 17.37 -0.35 -29.93
N ARG A 141 17.32 0.97 -29.81
CA ARG A 141 18.28 1.76 -28.99
C ARG A 141 17.55 2.82 -28.16
N PHE A 142 18.17 3.31 -27.11
CA PHE A 142 17.79 4.55 -26.47
C PHE A 142 18.37 5.75 -27.23
N PHE A 143 17.85 6.96 -27.01
CA PHE A 143 18.45 8.15 -27.56
C PHE A 143 19.75 8.48 -26.84
N VAL A 144 20.68 9.10 -27.58
CA VAL A 144 22.01 9.45 -27.10
C VAL A 144 22.15 10.97 -26.96
N GLN A 145 23.26 11.45 -26.40
CA GLN A 145 23.50 12.87 -26.18
C GLN A 145 23.34 13.70 -27.46
N SER A 146 23.78 13.20 -28.61
CA SER A 146 23.60 13.90 -29.88
C SER A 146 22.13 14.11 -30.28
N ASP A 147 21.23 13.18 -29.88
CA ASP A 147 19.78 13.33 -30.10
C ASP A 147 19.19 14.48 -29.24
N LEU A 148 19.72 14.66 -28.00
CA LEU A 148 19.37 15.79 -27.15
C LEU A 148 19.87 17.13 -27.74
N ASP A 149 21.14 17.17 -28.15
CA ASP A 149 21.78 18.39 -28.68
C ASP A 149 21.10 18.87 -29.98
N GLN A 150 20.72 17.92 -30.83
CA GLN A 150 20.01 18.19 -32.10
C GLN A 150 18.50 18.35 -31.94
N LYS A 151 17.97 18.16 -30.70
CA LYS A 151 16.52 18.15 -30.43
C LYS A 151 15.79 17.21 -31.36
N ALA A 152 16.32 16.02 -31.54
CA ALA A 152 15.84 15.03 -32.50
C ALA A 152 14.39 14.59 -32.16
N THR A 153 13.59 14.36 -33.20
CA THR A 153 12.21 13.90 -33.07
C THR A 153 12.15 12.36 -32.98
N VAL A 154 12.83 11.81 -31.97
CA VAL A 154 12.90 10.39 -31.68
C VAL A 154 12.13 10.05 -30.41
N ALA A 155 11.63 8.83 -30.34
CA ALA A 155 10.86 8.34 -29.19
C ALA A 155 11.28 6.92 -28.83
N VAL A 156 11.25 6.61 -27.53
CA VAL A 156 11.36 5.25 -26.99
C VAL A 156 10.06 4.91 -26.28
N LEU A 157 9.50 3.75 -26.56
CA LEU A 157 8.23 3.31 -25.98
C LEU A 157 8.45 2.38 -24.80
N GLY A 158 7.57 2.43 -23.84
CA GLY A 158 7.42 1.36 -22.85
C GLY A 158 6.77 0.14 -23.52
N SER A 159 7.03 -1.05 -22.99
CA SER A 159 6.62 -2.33 -23.59
C SER A 159 5.11 -2.46 -23.79
N THR A 160 4.30 -2.11 -22.77
CA THR A 160 2.82 -2.14 -22.85
C THR A 160 2.28 -1.14 -23.87
N LEU A 161 2.86 0.07 -23.92
CA LEU A 161 2.45 1.07 -24.90
C LEU A 161 2.77 0.63 -26.34
N ALA A 162 3.95 0.04 -26.55
CA ALA A 162 4.34 -0.51 -27.86
C ALA A 162 3.36 -1.61 -28.30
N GLN A 163 3.02 -2.53 -27.41
CA GLN A 163 2.06 -3.60 -27.70
C GLN A 163 0.65 -3.05 -28.01
N ASN A 164 0.19 -2.04 -27.28
CA ASN A 164 -1.13 -1.43 -27.48
C ASN A 164 -1.23 -0.67 -28.81
N LEU A 165 -0.15 -0.04 -29.28
CA LEU A 165 -0.14 0.74 -30.52
C LEU A 165 0.12 -0.12 -31.76
N PHE A 166 1.03 -1.06 -31.67
CA PHE A 166 1.56 -1.81 -32.84
C PHE A 166 1.09 -3.26 -32.89
N GLY A 167 0.60 -3.82 -31.76
CA GLY A 167 0.24 -5.24 -31.70
C GLY A 167 1.44 -6.14 -32.03
N SER A 168 1.40 -6.83 -33.13
CA SER A 168 2.49 -7.70 -33.64
C SER A 168 3.40 -7.05 -34.67
N THR A 169 3.19 -5.76 -35.00
CA THR A 169 4.01 -5.03 -35.97
C THR A 169 5.27 -4.51 -35.28
N ASP A 170 6.41 -4.57 -35.95
CA ASP A 170 7.67 -4.01 -35.45
C ASP A 170 7.53 -2.50 -35.29
N PRO A 171 7.72 -1.96 -34.08
CA PRO A 171 7.61 -0.53 -33.77
C PRO A 171 8.84 0.29 -34.22
N ILE A 172 10.00 -0.35 -34.48
CA ILE A 172 11.24 0.37 -34.75
C ILE A 172 11.15 1.08 -36.12
N ASP A 173 11.67 2.30 -36.18
CA ASP A 173 11.64 3.21 -37.35
C ASP A 173 10.23 3.66 -37.77
N GLN A 174 9.19 3.25 -37.03
CA GLN A 174 7.82 3.71 -37.30
C GLN A 174 7.61 5.13 -36.76
N LYS A 175 6.68 5.83 -37.42
CA LYS A 175 6.35 7.21 -37.04
C LYS A 175 5.03 7.25 -36.28
N VAL A 176 5.11 7.71 -35.05
CA VAL A 176 3.94 7.92 -34.15
C VAL A 176 3.65 9.41 -34.00
N ILE A 177 2.38 9.77 -33.84
CA ILE A 177 1.97 11.13 -33.56
C ILE A 177 1.78 11.25 -32.06
N VAL A 178 2.59 12.08 -31.40
CA VAL A 178 2.51 12.39 -29.96
C VAL A 178 1.94 13.80 -29.82
N GLY A 179 0.70 13.90 -29.36
CA GLY A 179 -0.05 15.15 -29.41
C GLY A 179 -0.20 15.67 -30.84
N ASN A 180 0.54 16.70 -31.19
CA ASN A 180 0.52 17.32 -32.53
C ASN A 180 1.83 17.10 -33.33
N PHE A 181 2.79 16.34 -32.78
CA PHE A 181 4.12 16.21 -33.38
C PHE A 181 4.40 14.77 -33.77
N GLN A 182 5.04 14.59 -34.90
CA GLN A 182 5.48 13.28 -35.39
C GLN A 182 6.85 12.94 -34.79
N MET A 183 6.96 11.72 -34.21
CA MET A 183 8.17 11.18 -33.63
C MET A 183 8.50 9.83 -34.28
N THR A 184 9.77 9.54 -34.47
CA THR A 184 10.25 8.24 -34.96
C THR A 184 10.59 7.36 -33.77
N VAL A 185 10.04 6.16 -33.71
CA VAL A 185 10.33 5.19 -32.67
C VAL A 185 11.71 4.59 -32.92
N VAL A 186 12.65 4.74 -31.98
CA VAL A 186 14.02 4.23 -32.09
C VAL A 186 14.30 3.07 -31.15
N GLY A 187 13.40 2.79 -30.22
CA GLY A 187 13.54 1.67 -29.30
C GLY A 187 12.30 1.42 -28.46
N VAL A 188 12.31 0.26 -27.84
CA VAL A 188 11.29 -0.17 -26.86
C VAL A 188 12.03 -0.64 -25.60
N LEU A 189 11.59 -0.17 -24.43
CA LEU A 189 12.16 -0.62 -23.15
C LEU A 189 11.73 -2.06 -22.85
N ALA A 190 12.58 -2.82 -22.19
CA ALA A 190 12.21 -4.11 -21.65
C ALA A 190 11.06 -3.97 -20.62
N PRO A 191 10.16 -4.96 -20.50
CA PRO A 191 9.08 -4.93 -19.55
C PRO A 191 9.59 -4.73 -18.10
N ARG A 192 9.02 -3.77 -17.40
CA ARG A 192 9.39 -3.44 -16.03
C ARG A 192 8.19 -3.45 -15.08
N GLY A 193 7.01 -3.17 -15.60
CA GLY A 193 5.77 -3.07 -14.83
C GLY A 193 5.62 -1.78 -14.03
N VAL A 194 4.81 -1.85 -12.99
CA VAL A 194 4.53 -0.73 -12.08
C VAL A 194 5.56 -0.71 -10.96
N VAL A 195 6.30 0.38 -10.83
CA VAL A 195 7.31 0.57 -9.80
C VAL A 195 7.04 1.88 -9.06
N GLY A 196 6.90 1.83 -7.74
CA GLY A 196 6.60 3.01 -6.92
C GLY A 196 5.29 3.71 -7.29
N GLY A 197 4.28 2.96 -7.76
CA GLY A 197 3.00 3.52 -8.22
C GLY A 197 3.04 4.11 -9.63
N THR A 198 4.17 3.99 -10.32
CA THR A 198 4.42 4.48 -11.67
C THR A 198 4.49 3.31 -12.63
N ASP A 199 3.61 3.27 -13.63
CA ASP A 199 3.68 2.30 -14.72
C ASP A 199 4.70 2.78 -15.76
N TYR A 200 5.86 2.11 -15.81
CA TYR A 200 6.94 2.44 -16.74
C TYR A 200 6.67 1.91 -18.16
N ASP A 201 5.87 0.89 -18.28
CA ASP A 201 5.59 0.21 -19.54
C ASP A 201 4.51 0.91 -20.37
N ALA A 202 3.65 1.72 -19.73
CA ALA A 202 2.60 2.48 -20.40
C ALA A 202 3.03 3.92 -20.79
N ARG A 203 4.34 4.22 -20.83
CA ARG A 203 4.89 5.55 -21.06
C ARG A 203 5.61 5.66 -22.41
N ILE A 204 5.80 6.90 -22.84
CA ILE A 204 6.70 7.24 -23.95
C ILE A 204 7.81 8.17 -23.45
N TYR A 205 9.02 7.93 -23.88
CA TYR A 205 10.22 8.66 -23.50
C TYR A 205 10.75 9.45 -24.69
N LEU A 206 10.97 10.74 -24.50
CA LEU A 206 11.45 11.66 -25.50
C LEU A 206 12.70 12.38 -24.98
N PRO A 207 13.62 12.85 -25.85
CA PRO A 207 14.67 13.77 -25.43
C PRO A 207 14.08 15.00 -24.74
N ILE A 208 14.56 15.35 -23.57
CA ILE A 208 14.00 16.46 -22.76
C ILE A 208 14.03 17.78 -23.50
N THR A 209 15.07 18.00 -24.30
CA THR A 209 15.22 19.20 -25.14
C THR A 209 14.14 19.32 -26.21
N THR A 210 13.70 18.20 -26.75
CA THR A 210 12.54 18.13 -27.67
C THR A 210 11.25 18.43 -26.96
N VAL A 211 11.09 17.94 -25.71
CA VAL A 211 9.90 18.23 -24.88
C VAL A 211 9.82 19.72 -24.57
N PHE A 212 10.92 20.38 -24.21
CA PHE A 212 10.95 21.82 -23.97
C PHE A 212 10.52 22.61 -25.21
N GLN A 213 10.99 22.21 -26.36
CA GLN A 213 10.70 22.92 -27.61
C GLN A 213 9.27 22.73 -28.10
N ARG A 214 8.72 21.51 -27.98
CA ARG A 214 7.48 21.09 -28.63
C ARG A 214 6.24 21.13 -27.73
N TYR A 215 6.41 20.87 -26.43
CA TYR A 215 5.30 20.70 -25.49
C TYR A 215 5.20 21.82 -24.46
N THR A 216 6.07 22.85 -24.52
CA THR A 216 5.90 24.06 -23.74
C THR A 216 5.15 25.11 -24.58
N PRO A 217 3.97 25.61 -24.11
CA PRO A 217 3.26 26.66 -24.82
C PRO A 217 4.14 27.90 -24.99
N SER A 218 4.17 28.51 -26.19
CA SER A 218 5.04 29.64 -26.50
C SER A 218 4.81 30.85 -25.61
N GLU A 219 3.59 31.03 -25.10
CA GLU A 219 3.21 32.12 -24.19
C GLU A 219 3.88 31.98 -22.82
N PHE A 220 4.15 30.75 -22.38
CA PHE A 220 4.77 30.44 -21.10
C PHE A 220 6.26 30.06 -21.22
N ALA A 221 6.79 29.94 -22.42
CA ALA A 221 8.18 29.48 -22.64
C ALA A 221 9.22 30.37 -21.95
N ARG A 222 8.94 31.68 -21.76
CA ARG A 222 9.83 32.63 -21.04
C ARG A 222 9.77 32.45 -19.51
N VAL A 223 8.64 31.96 -18.96
CA VAL A 223 8.41 31.83 -17.54
C VAL A 223 8.69 30.40 -17.08
N ILE A 224 8.23 29.40 -17.85
CA ILE A 224 8.39 27.99 -17.54
C ILE A 224 9.74 27.44 -18.03
N GLY A 225 10.23 27.96 -19.19
CA GLY A 225 11.55 27.66 -19.76
C GLY A 225 11.92 26.18 -19.71
N ASP A 226 13.14 25.91 -19.25
CA ASP A 226 13.69 24.57 -19.08
C ASP A 226 13.34 23.95 -17.71
N ARG A 227 12.14 24.21 -17.22
CA ARG A 227 11.66 23.70 -15.94
C ARG A 227 11.45 22.20 -16.01
N ILE A 228 11.90 21.50 -14.98
CA ILE A 228 11.79 20.04 -14.84
C ILE A 228 11.00 19.67 -13.59
N ASN A 229 10.49 18.45 -13.56
CA ASN A 229 9.72 17.94 -12.42
C ASN A 229 10.64 17.31 -11.37
N THR A 230 11.62 16.53 -11.82
CA THR A 230 12.47 15.72 -10.94
C THR A 230 13.88 15.65 -11.53
N ILE A 231 14.89 15.68 -10.65
CA ILE A 231 16.25 15.24 -10.96
C ILE A 231 16.49 13.95 -10.16
N VAL A 232 17.00 12.93 -10.80
CA VAL A 232 17.41 11.70 -10.14
C VAL A 232 18.91 11.57 -10.24
N VAL A 233 19.52 11.38 -9.09
CA VAL A 233 20.98 11.36 -8.94
C VAL A 233 21.38 9.98 -8.45
N GLN A 234 22.34 9.36 -9.11
CA GLN A 234 22.95 8.12 -8.70
C GLN A 234 24.26 8.42 -7.99
N VAL A 235 24.39 7.91 -6.76
CA VAL A 235 25.60 8.06 -5.92
C VAL A 235 26.39 6.77 -5.98
N ALA A 236 27.73 6.89 -5.98
CA ALA A 236 28.62 5.74 -6.07
C ALA A 236 28.49 4.80 -4.85
N ASP A 237 28.38 5.38 -3.64
CA ASP A 237 28.36 4.64 -2.38
C ASP A 237 27.18 5.08 -1.50
N GLN A 238 26.49 4.10 -0.93
CA GLN A 238 25.40 4.34 0.00
C GLN A 238 25.84 5.13 1.25
N SER A 239 27.08 4.96 1.69
CA SER A 239 27.61 5.67 2.86
C SER A 239 27.77 7.18 2.64
N GLN A 240 27.80 7.64 1.37
CA GLN A 240 27.92 9.04 1.01
C GLN A 240 26.58 9.72 0.72
N MET A 241 25.47 9.00 0.83
CA MET A 241 24.16 9.54 0.46
C MET A 241 23.77 10.77 1.29
N ASP A 242 23.91 10.72 2.61
CA ASP A 242 23.51 11.83 3.50
C ASP A 242 24.36 13.08 3.25
N GLU A 243 25.68 12.90 3.01
CA GLU A 243 26.56 13.99 2.67
C GLU A 243 26.21 14.58 1.29
N THR A 244 25.91 13.71 0.32
CA THR A 244 25.50 14.14 -1.03
C THR A 244 24.16 14.89 -1.00
N VAL A 245 23.20 14.48 -0.16
CA VAL A 245 21.96 15.21 0.07
C VAL A 245 22.25 16.65 0.50
N LEU A 246 23.09 16.81 1.53
CA LEU A 246 23.45 18.13 2.05
C LEU A 246 24.17 18.99 0.99
N GLN A 247 25.06 18.39 0.21
CA GLN A 247 25.78 19.08 -0.87
C GLN A 247 24.82 19.55 -1.97
N ILE A 248 23.84 18.73 -2.36
CA ILE A 248 22.80 19.11 -3.34
C ILE A 248 21.95 20.25 -2.81
N GLU A 249 21.50 20.17 -1.55
CA GLU A 249 20.68 21.23 -0.93
C GLU A 249 21.43 22.56 -0.85
N LEU A 250 22.69 22.56 -0.44
CA LEU A 250 23.55 23.74 -0.40
C LEU A 250 23.78 24.34 -1.80
N LEU A 251 24.07 23.47 -2.79
CA LEU A 251 24.25 23.89 -4.18
C LEU A 251 22.99 24.56 -4.73
N LEU A 252 21.84 23.94 -4.52
CA LEU A 252 20.55 24.50 -4.97
C LEU A 252 20.19 25.81 -4.24
N ALA A 253 20.45 25.86 -2.92
CA ALA A 253 20.24 27.08 -2.13
C ALA A 253 21.08 28.25 -2.66
N GLN A 254 22.36 28.00 -2.96
CA GLN A 254 23.26 29.01 -3.54
C GLN A 254 22.80 29.46 -4.93
N ARG A 255 22.43 28.52 -5.82
CA ARG A 255 22.02 28.82 -7.20
C ARG A 255 20.70 29.60 -7.25
N HIS A 256 19.77 29.26 -6.39
CA HIS A 256 18.44 29.89 -6.30
C HIS A 256 18.41 31.11 -5.36
N LYS A 257 19.56 31.44 -4.71
CA LYS A 257 19.67 32.56 -3.74
C LYS A 257 18.69 32.43 -2.58
N LEU A 258 18.51 31.21 -2.09
CA LEU A 258 17.62 30.83 -0.99
C LEU A 258 18.45 30.26 0.18
N THR A 259 17.83 30.10 1.33
CA THR A 259 18.39 29.31 2.44
C THR A 259 17.89 27.88 2.35
N VAL A 260 18.62 26.94 2.93
CA VAL A 260 18.23 25.50 2.92
C VAL A 260 16.83 25.31 3.48
N ASP A 261 16.45 26.05 4.54
CA ASP A 261 15.12 25.97 5.16
C ASP A 261 13.99 26.50 4.29
N THR A 262 14.29 27.35 3.31
CA THR A 262 13.30 27.96 2.41
C THR A 262 13.29 27.36 1.01
N LEU A 263 14.05 26.28 0.79
CA LEU A 263 14.09 25.60 -0.49
C LEU A 263 12.71 25.05 -0.86
N PRO A 264 12.21 25.37 -2.06
CA PRO A 264 10.99 24.77 -2.59
C PRO A 264 11.20 23.36 -3.15
N PHE A 265 12.35 22.76 -2.86
CA PHE A 265 12.76 21.43 -3.31
C PHE A 265 12.97 20.52 -2.11
N THR A 266 12.72 19.24 -2.31
CA THR A 266 13.04 18.21 -1.33
C THR A 266 13.97 17.21 -1.98
N VAL A 267 15.11 16.95 -1.34
CA VAL A 267 15.99 15.85 -1.70
C VAL A 267 15.63 14.66 -0.83
N ARG A 268 15.25 13.54 -1.44
CA ARG A 268 14.85 12.32 -0.73
C ARG A 268 15.70 11.15 -1.17
N THR A 269 16.10 10.36 -0.20
CA THR A 269 16.73 9.07 -0.49
C THR A 269 15.66 8.05 -0.89
N GLN A 270 16.09 6.97 -1.49
CA GLN A 270 15.23 5.83 -1.77
C GLN A 270 14.58 5.26 -0.50
N SER A 271 15.33 5.23 0.61
CA SER A 271 14.83 4.79 1.93
C SER A 271 13.77 5.74 2.49
N ASP A 272 13.86 7.05 2.27
CA ASP A 272 12.84 8.02 2.71
C ASP A 272 11.51 7.79 2.00
N VAL A 273 11.57 7.46 0.70
CA VAL A 273 10.37 7.13 -0.07
C VAL A 273 9.71 5.86 0.50
N ILE A 274 10.50 4.81 0.79
CA ILE A 274 10.02 3.59 1.43
C ILE A 274 9.37 3.91 2.77
N THR A 275 10.09 4.61 3.64
CA THR A 275 9.64 4.92 5.00
C THR A 275 8.34 5.71 4.97
N THR A 276 8.21 6.71 4.11
CA THR A 276 6.99 7.50 3.96
C THR A 276 5.80 6.63 3.49
N GLN A 277 6.04 5.76 2.52
CA GLN A 277 5.00 4.88 1.99
C GLN A 277 4.58 3.82 3.03
N THR A 278 5.55 3.24 3.73
CA THR A 278 5.31 2.28 4.81
C THR A 278 4.55 2.92 5.97
N ALA A 279 4.91 4.15 6.35
CA ALA A 279 4.20 4.90 7.39
C ALA A 279 2.72 5.16 7.00
N THR A 280 2.47 5.51 5.74
CA THR A 280 1.11 5.71 5.22
C THR A 280 0.31 4.41 5.27
N THR A 281 0.89 3.29 4.79
CA THR A 281 0.25 1.97 4.82
C THR A 281 -0.03 1.52 6.25
N SER A 282 0.91 1.73 7.17
CA SER A 282 0.77 1.41 8.60
C SER A 282 -0.34 2.25 9.26
N ALA A 283 -0.48 3.53 8.92
CA ALA A 283 -1.57 4.38 9.42
C ALA A 283 -2.94 3.85 8.98
N PHE A 284 -3.11 3.49 7.71
CA PHE A 284 -4.33 2.85 7.22
C PHE A 284 -4.57 1.49 7.87
N GLY A 285 -3.52 0.67 8.03
CA GLY A 285 -3.59 -0.60 8.75
C GLY A 285 -4.10 -0.43 10.18
N THR A 286 -3.63 0.59 10.90
CA THR A 286 -4.07 0.91 12.27
C THR A 286 -5.55 1.31 12.30
N LEU A 287 -6.01 2.14 11.36
CA LEU A 287 -7.43 2.51 11.27
C LEU A 287 -8.32 1.29 11.01
N LEU A 288 -7.93 0.43 10.08
CA LEU A 288 -8.68 -0.79 9.78
C LEU A 288 -8.66 -1.78 10.94
N ALA A 289 -7.53 -1.90 11.65
CA ALA A 289 -7.43 -2.71 12.86
C ALA A 289 -8.35 -2.21 13.98
N ALA A 290 -8.51 -0.88 14.12
CA ALA A 290 -9.48 -0.30 15.06
C ALA A 290 -10.92 -0.67 14.68
N VAL A 291 -11.29 -0.64 13.42
CA VAL A 291 -12.62 -1.09 12.93
C VAL A 291 -12.83 -2.58 13.22
N ALA A 292 -11.81 -3.42 13.00
CA ALA A 292 -11.87 -4.84 13.31
C ALA A 292 -12.01 -5.10 14.83
N ALA A 293 -11.33 -4.31 15.67
CA ALA A 293 -11.47 -4.37 17.13
C ALA A 293 -12.90 -4.02 17.57
N VAL A 294 -13.51 -2.98 17.00
CA VAL A 294 -14.93 -2.64 17.25
C VAL A 294 -15.84 -3.80 16.84
N SER A 295 -15.58 -4.45 15.69
CA SER A 295 -16.34 -5.61 15.24
C SER A 295 -16.25 -6.78 16.21
N LEU A 296 -15.06 -7.03 16.77
CA LEU A 296 -14.85 -8.05 17.81
C LEU A 296 -15.63 -7.73 19.10
N VAL A 297 -15.64 -6.46 19.53
CA VAL A 297 -16.41 -6.00 20.70
C VAL A 297 -17.91 -6.23 20.46
N VAL A 298 -18.42 -5.85 19.30
CA VAL A 298 -19.82 -6.07 18.93
C VAL A 298 -20.17 -7.56 18.92
N GLY A 299 -19.29 -8.40 18.37
CA GLY A 299 -19.40 -9.86 18.41
C GLY A 299 -19.40 -10.40 19.85
N GLY A 300 -18.54 -9.86 20.72
CA GLY A 300 -18.50 -10.18 22.15
C GLY A 300 -19.78 -9.81 22.89
N ILE A 301 -20.35 -8.63 22.65
CA ILE A 301 -21.67 -8.23 23.18
C ILE A 301 -22.75 -9.20 22.71
N GLY A 302 -22.66 -9.64 21.44
CA GLY A 302 -23.56 -10.68 20.91
C GLY A 302 -23.46 -12.00 21.71
N ILE A 303 -22.23 -12.47 22.02
CA ILE A 303 -22.00 -13.64 22.86
C ILE A 303 -22.62 -13.41 24.26
N MET A 304 -22.35 -12.28 24.88
CA MET A 304 -22.88 -11.94 26.21
C MET A 304 -24.41 -11.98 26.24
N ASN A 305 -25.08 -11.35 25.29
CA ASN A 305 -26.54 -11.29 25.24
C ASN A 305 -27.16 -12.68 25.09
N ILE A 306 -26.57 -13.52 24.24
CA ILE A 306 -27.08 -14.89 24.05
C ILE A 306 -26.82 -15.77 25.26
N MET A 307 -25.68 -15.61 25.89
CA MET A 307 -25.38 -16.33 27.11
C MET A 307 -26.34 -15.95 28.25
N LEU A 308 -26.71 -14.67 28.38
CA LEU A 308 -27.73 -14.22 29.36
C LEU A 308 -29.09 -14.88 29.10
N VAL A 309 -29.54 -14.92 27.83
CA VAL A 309 -30.77 -15.63 27.45
C VAL A 309 -30.66 -17.13 27.73
N SER A 310 -29.51 -17.75 27.45
CA SER A 310 -29.27 -19.17 27.70
C SER A 310 -29.32 -19.48 29.20
N VAL A 311 -28.81 -18.59 30.06
CA VAL A 311 -28.89 -18.72 31.52
C VAL A 311 -30.34 -18.70 31.97
N THR A 312 -31.16 -17.75 31.48
CA THR A 312 -32.58 -17.67 31.83
C THR A 312 -33.40 -18.88 31.34
N GLU A 313 -33.13 -19.35 30.11
CA GLU A 313 -33.78 -20.55 29.55
C GLU A 313 -33.44 -21.84 30.35
N ARG A 314 -32.25 -21.89 30.97
CA ARG A 314 -31.73 -23.06 31.72
C ARG A 314 -31.72 -22.87 33.23
N THR A 315 -32.43 -21.86 33.77
CA THR A 315 -32.45 -21.54 35.20
C THR A 315 -32.81 -22.76 36.04
N ARG A 316 -33.84 -23.51 35.69
CA ARG A 316 -34.27 -24.72 36.40
C ARG A 316 -33.23 -25.84 36.34
N GLU A 317 -32.55 -26.04 35.22
CA GLU A 317 -31.50 -27.01 35.04
C GLU A 317 -30.28 -26.69 35.96
N ILE A 318 -29.92 -25.41 36.05
CA ILE A 318 -28.86 -24.88 36.92
C ILE A 318 -29.22 -25.13 38.38
N GLY A 319 -30.47 -24.82 38.79
CA GLY A 319 -30.97 -25.08 40.13
C GLY A 319 -30.89 -26.57 40.51
N VAL A 320 -31.29 -27.48 39.63
CA VAL A 320 -31.16 -28.93 39.86
C VAL A 320 -29.73 -29.32 40.07
N ARG A 321 -28.78 -28.87 39.24
CA ARG A 321 -27.34 -29.18 39.40
C ARG A 321 -26.80 -28.68 40.74
N GLN A 322 -27.16 -27.48 41.16
CA GLN A 322 -26.74 -26.96 42.47
C GLN A 322 -27.37 -27.70 43.63
N ALA A 323 -28.63 -28.12 43.51
CA ALA A 323 -29.32 -28.91 44.55
C ALA A 323 -28.69 -30.32 44.74
N ILE A 324 -28.11 -30.91 43.70
CA ILE A 324 -27.40 -32.19 43.78
C ILE A 324 -25.92 -32.05 44.10
N GLY A 325 -25.41 -30.82 44.40
CA GLY A 325 -24.07 -30.57 44.92
C GLY A 325 -23.07 -29.92 43.98
N ALA A 326 -23.48 -29.42 42.81
CA ALA A 326 -22.57 -28.62 41.97
C ALA A 326 -22.22 -27.31 42.67
N THR A 327 -20.92 -26.98 42.68
CA THR A 327 -20.48 -25.72 43.26
C THR A 327 -20.71 -24.53 42.31
N PRO A 328 -20.83 -23.28 42.82
CA PRO A 328 -20.95 -22.10 41.95
C PRO A 328 -19.79 -21.97 40.95
N ASN A 329 -18.59 -22.45 41.30
CA ASN A 329 -17.45 -22.46 40.39
C ASN A 329 -17.65 -23.46 39.23
N ASP A 330 -18.27 -24.61 39.46
CA ASP A 330 -18.53 -25.58 38.41
C ASP A 330 -19.47 -25.00 37.37
N ILE A 331 -20.54 -24.31 37.81
CA ILE A 331 -21.49 -23.61 36.93
C ILE A 331 -20.78 -22.48 36.16
N ARG A 332 -19.95 -21.68 36.85
CA ARG A 332 -19.21 -20.61 36.21
C ARG A 332 -18.26 -21.14 35.13
N PHE A 333 -17.49 -22.18 35.42
CA PHE A 333 -16.59 -22.77 34.46
C PHE A 333 -17.32 -23.38 33.27
N GLN A 334 -18.47 -23.99 33.47
CA GLN A 334 -19.29 -24.55 32.40
C GLN A 334 -19.72 -23.46 31.42
N PHE A 335 -20.35 -22.39 31.87
CA PHE A 335 -20.83 -21.30 31.02
C PHE A 335 -19.67 -20.52 30.39
N LEU A 336 -18.55 -20.34 31.09
CA LEU A 336 -17.35 -19.72 30.54
C LEU A 336 -16.72 -20.58 29.42
N ALA A 337 -16.70 -21.91 29.58
CA ALA A 337 -16.26 -22.83 28.56
C ALA A 337 -17.18 -22.79 27.32
N GLU A 338 -18.51 -22.67 27.51
CA GLU A 338 -19.46 -22.53 26.40
C GLU A 338 -19.21 -21.24 25.60
N ALA A 339 -19.00 -20.10 26.27
CA ALA A 339 -18.65 -18.81 25.64
C ALA A 339 -17.31 -18.89 24.93
N LEU A 340 -16.31 -19.51 25.53
CA LEU A 340 -14.99 -19.70 24.93
C LEU A 340 -15.06 -20.60 23.70
N MET A 341 -15.82 -21.68 23.72
CA MET A 341 -16.03 -22.56 22.57
C MET A 341 -16.70 -21.81 21.40
N LEU A 342 -17.72 -20.97 21.68
CA LEU A 342 -18.35 -20.14 20.67
C LEU A 342 -17.37 -19.16 20.03
N SER A 343 -16.53 -18.50 20.83
CA SER A 343 -15.56 -17.55 20.31
C SER A 343 -14.41 -18.23 19.57
N LEU A 344 -13.92 -19.38 20.03
CA LEU A 344 -12.85 -20.14 19.37
C LEU A 344 -13.31 -20.76 18.05
N THR A 345 -14.55 -21.29 18.00
CA THR A 345 -15.10 -21.80 16.73
C THR A 345 -15.33 -20.67 15.73
N GLY A 346 -15.87 -19.52 16.18
CA GLY A 346 -15.95 -18.32 15.36
C GLY A 346 -14.58 -17.83 14.92
N GLY A 347 -13.60 -17.81 15.82
CA GLY A 347 -12.21 -17.47 15.53
C GLY A 347 -11.57 -18.37 14.48
N LEU A 348 -11.75 -19.69 14.60
CA LEU A 348 -11.22 -20.66 13.63
C LEU A 348 -11.81 -20.46 12.22
N ILE A 349 -13.13 -20.29 12.14
CA ILE A 349 -13.81 -19.98 10.87
C ILE A 349 -13.31 -18.62 10.33
N GLY A 350 -13.14 -17.63 11.19
CA GLY A 350 -12.58 -16.32 10.84
C GLY A 350 -11.15 -16.42 10.29
N VAL A 351 -10.30 -17.27 10.89
CA VAL A 351 -8.95 -17.55 10.38
C VAL A 351 -9.02 -18.19 8.98
N LEU A 352 -9.87 -19.18 8.79
CA LEU A 352 -10.03 -19.82 7.47
C LEU A 352 -10.49 -18.83 6.40
N ILE A 353 -11.45 -17.97 6.72
CA ILE A 353 -11.95 -16.94 5.81
C ILE A 353 -10.88 -15.86 5.57
N GLY A 354 -10.17 -15.40 6.60
CA GLY A 354 -9.13 -14.38 6.50
C GLY A 354 -7.94 -14.86 5.66
N VAL A 355 -7.45 -16.08 5.90
CA VAL A 355 -6.37 -16.69 5.12
C VAL A 355 -6.83 -16.98 3.69
N GLY A 356 -8.01 -17.60 3.53
CA GLY A 356 -8.58 -17.90 2.22
C GLY A 356 -8.82 -16.62 1.38
N GLY A 357 -9.36 -15.57 2.00
CA GLY A 357 -9.56 -14.26 1.37
C GLY A 357 -8.23 -13.61 0.95
N SER A 358 -7.20 -13.68 1.79
CA SER A 358 -5.85 -13.18 1.45
C SER A 358 -5.26 -13.93 0.26
N LEU A 359 -5.41 -15.25 0.19
CA LEU A 359 -4.94 -16.05 -0.95
C LEU A 359 -5.69 -15.71 -2.25
N ILE A 360 -7.00 -15.49 -2.17
CA ILE A 360 -7.82 -15.08 -3.32
C ILE A 360 -7.39 -13.70 -3.81
N PHE A 361 -7.16 -12.72 -2.93
CA PHE A 361 -6.70 -11.38 -3.31
C PHE A 361 -5.36 -11.42 -4.03
N ASN A 362 -4.44 -12.26 -3.57
CA ASN A 362 -3.15 -12.45 -4.23
C ASN A 362 -3.30 -13.14 -5.61
N ALA A 363 -4.13 -14.18 -5.70
CA ALA A 363 -4.36 -14.91 -6.96
C ALA A 363 -5.08 -14.05 -8.03
N THR A 364 -5.95 -13.14 -7.62
CA THR A 364 -6.66 -12.22 -8.52
C THR A 364 -5.90 -10.93 -8.80
N SER A 365 -4.69 -10.77 -8.27
CA SER A 365 -3.86 -9.56 -8.40
C SER A 365 -4.56 -8.26 -7.93
N ILE A 366 -5.60 -8.38 -7.09
CA ILE A 366 -6.30 -7.23 -6.51
C ILE A 366 -5.41 -6.50 -5.51
N ALA A 367 -4.68 -7.27 -4.67
CA ALA A 367 -3.71 -6.74 -3.72
C ALA A 367 -2.60 -7.77 -3.47
N ALA A 368 -1.36 -7.30 -3.37
CA ALA A 368 -0.27 -8.13 -2.86
C ALA A 368 -0.55 -8.47 -1.38
N THR A 369 -0.57 -9.74 -1.05
CA THR A 369 -0.79 -10.21 0.33
C THR A 369 0.30 -11.19 0.75
N VAL A 370 0.81 -11.00 1.97
CA VAL A 370 1.75 -11.91 2.61
C VAL A 370 1.13 -12.39 3.92
N ILE A 371 0.95 -13.70 4.05
CA ILE A 371 0.40 -14.29 5.28
C ILE A 371 1.47 -14.22 6.37
N VAL A 372 1.19 -13.50 7.43
CA VAL A 372 2.06 -13.35 8.60
C VAL A 372 1.60 -14.33 9.67
N PRO A 373 2.37 -15.38 10.04
CA PRO A 373 1.93 -16.39 11.02
C PRO A 373 1.55 -15.80 12.39
N SER A 374 2.23 -14.76 12.83
CA SER A 374 1.91 -14.06 14.08
C SER A 374 0.54 -13.39 14.07
N SER A 375 0.01 -12.99 12.91
CA SER A 375 -1.33 -12.42 12.80
C SER A 375 -2.42 -13.45 13.10
N ILE A 376 -2.22 -14.70 12.70
CA ILE A 376 -3.14 -15.80 12.99
C ILE A 376 -3.20 -16.04 14.48
N LEU A 377 -2.04 -16.10 15.14
CA LEU A 377 -1.97 -16.28 16.59
C LEU A 377 -2.62 -15.12 17.34
N LEU A 378 -2.34 -13.89 16.92
CA LEU A 378 -2.92 -12.66 17.52
C LEU A 378 -4.44 -12.66 17.36
N ALA A 379 -4.96 -12.95 16.18
CA ALA A 379 -6.39 -12.97 15.91
C ALA A 379 -7.12 -14.06 16.71
N PHE A 380 -6.53 -15.23 16.80
CA PHE A 380 -7.08 -16.34 17.58
C PHE A 380 -7.05 -16.06 19.10
N ALA A 381 -5.96 -15.48 19.60
CA ALA A 381 -5.85 -15.05 21.00
C ALA A 381 -6.86 -13.93 21.32
N SER A 382 -7.09 -13.00 20.39
CA SER A 382 -8.11 -11.96 20.54
C SER A 382 -9.52 -12.54 20.62
N ALA A 383 -9.84 -13.54 19.81
CA ALA A 383 -11.13 -14.25 19.87
C ALA A 383 -11.31 -14.94 21.24
N ALA A 384 -10.28 -15.61 21.75
CA ALA A 384 -10.30 -16.23 23.07
C ALA A 384 -10.52 -15.18 24.18
N ALA A 385 -9.82 -14.07 24.13
CA ALA A 385 -9.95 -12.96 25.08
C ALA A 385 -11.39 -12.39 25.09
N VAL A 386 -11.98 -12.19 23.91
CA VAL A 386 -13.37 -11.74 23.76
C VAL A 386 -14.35 -12.75 24.38
N GLY A 387 -14.17 -14.04 24.12
CA GLY A 387 -15.01 -15.11 24.69
C GLY A 387 -14.95 -15.12 26.22
N ILE A 388 -13.77 -15.01 26.80
CA ILE A 388 -13.57 -14.97 28.26
C ILE A 388 -14.19 -13.69 28.84
N PHE A 389 -13.88 -12.55 28.27
CA PHE A 389 -14.31 -11.25 28.83
C PHE A 389 -15.83 -11.10 28.81
N PHE A 390 -16.46 -11.34 27.65
CA PHE A 390 -17.92 -11.20 27.51
C PHE A 390 -18.69 -12.40 28.04
N GLY A 391 -18.08 -13.58 28.15
CA GLY A 391 -18.69 -14.77 28.77
C GLY A 391 -18.67 -14.75 30.30
N TYR A 392 -17.74 -13.97 30.91
CA TYR A 392 -17.59 -13.95 32.35
C TYR A 392 -18.82 -13.45 33.09
N TYR A 393 -19.44 -12.34 32.65
CA TYR A 393 -20.60 -11.75 33.30
C TYR A 393 -21.81 -12.70 33.33
N PRO A 394 -22.27 -13.31 32.21
CA PRO A 394 -23.34 -14.30 32.21
C PRO A 394 -23.00 -15.54 33.05
N ALA A 395 -21.79 -16.04 32.96
CA ALA A 395 -21.33 -17.19 33.72
C ALA A 395 -21.39 -16.94 35.24
N ASN A 396 -21.00 -15.74 35.66
CA ASN A 396 -21.09 -15.35 37.06
C ASN A 396 -22.55 -15.17 37.55
N THR A 397 -23.42 -14.63 36.69
CA THR A 397 -24.86 -14.53 36.97
C THR A 397 -25.48 -15.92 37.14
N ALA A 398 -25.15 -16.88 36.28
CA ALA A 398 -25.60 -18.27 36.41
C ALA A 398 -25.13 -18.93 37.69
N ALA A 399 -23.88 -18.66 38.12
CA ALA A 399 -23.28 -19.25 39.32
C ALA A 399 -23.89 -18.70 40.63
N GLN A 400 -24.49 -17.53 40.60
CA GLN A 400 -25.08 -16.86 41.75
C GLN A 400 -26.60 -17.09 41.90
N LEU A 401 -27.22 -17.91 41.08
CA LEU A 401 -28.64 -18.25 41.21
C LEU A 401 -28.88 -19.02 42.51
N ASP A 402 -29.93 -18.63 43.23
CA ASP A 402 -30.39 -19.39 44.41
C ASP A 402 -31.08 -20.68 43.91
N PRO A 403 -30.66 -21.87 44.36
CA PRO A 403 -31.25 -23.15 43.96
C PRO A 403 -32.73 -23.25 44.25
N ILE A 404 -33.23 -22.61 45.32
CA ILE A 404 -34.67 -22.66 45.71
C ILE A 404 -35.46 -21.83 44.70
N ASP A 405 -35.02 -20.61 44.42
CA ASP A 405 -35.71 -19.72 43.49
C ASP A 405 -35.66 -20.27 42.06
N ALA A 406 -34.49 -20.88 41.69
CA ALA A 406 -34.33 -21.48 40.38
C ALA A 406 -35.22 -22.69 40.10
N LEU A 407 -35.56 -23.46 41.12
CA LEU A 407 -36.48 -24.62 41.01
C LEU A 407 -37.97 -24.19 40.88
N HIS A 408 -38.33 -23.01 41.39
CA HIS A 408 -39.67 -22.44 41.32
C HIS A 408 -39.91 -21.57 40.08
N TYR A 409 -38.86 -21.37 39.26
CA TYR A 409 -38.98 -20.58 38.03
C TYR A 409 -39.76 -21.34 36.97
N GLU A 410 -40.96 -20.76 36.57
CA GLU A 410 -41.82 -21.28 35.49
C GLU A 410 -41.39 -20.82 34.09
#